data_687f14b8144554ff7424b706b27dd563
#
_entry.id   687f14b8144554ff7424b706b27dd563
#
_cell.length_a   1.000
_cell.length_b   1.000
_cell.length_c   1.000
_cell.angle_alpha   90.00
_cell.angle_beta   90.00
_cell.angle_gamma   90.00
#
_symmetry.space_group_name_H-M   'P 1'
#
loop_
_entity.id
_entity.type
_entity.pdbx_description
1 polymer ?
#
loop_
_entity_poly.entity_id
_entity_poly.type
_entity_poly.pdbx_seq_one_letter_code
_entity_poly.pdbx_strand_id
1 'polypeptide(L)'
;MFSYRHAYHAGNHADVLKHFIQVQLHQYMNQKDVAYTYIDTHSGAGVYALDSAQALKSGEYVDGIARLWERDDLPAALADYVNLVRAMNPSGRLRYYPGSPYVAEQVARPEDRLRLFELHPADTKLLVDNFRKLDAHKAEQGERARGRRVLIDYADGFQAMKSLLPPPSRRALVLIDPPYEVKLDYKHVRDALEDALERFPTGVYAVWYPVLQRMESRQFADRLKRLQAKEWLHVTLTVATPGPDGTGMHSSGMFILNPPYTLEPMLRETMPYLVQVLGQDGGATFRIERGTQVTGAGVGAVGSTGAARSAGNGPRVPVGNARRASPLSGGGSLRLPGQPFVDASGARLTKGGKADAKGESKEGSGSARPRAGEYRPPQGKPGSRSAAKTPEGRPVERAGAPAKRAGGADKVGARSDATRPTGPRGPKRGPGRP
;
A
#
# COMPACT_ATOMS: atom_id res chain seq x y z
N MET A 1 -14.25 15.99 -5.70
CA MET A 1 -13.01 16.79 -5.54
C MET A 1 -12.03 15.87 -4.84
N PHE A 2 -10.93 15.52 -5.49
CA PHE A 2 -9.90 14.64 -4.89
C PHE A 2 -9.06 15.48 -3.92
N SER A 3 -9.33 15.39 -2.62
CA SER A 3 -8.57 16.11 -1.58
C SER A 3 -7.46 15.26 -0.95
N TYR A 4 -7.63 13.94 -0.96
CA TYR A 4 -6.65 13.01 -0.39
C TYR A 4 -5.34 13.01 -1.17
N ARG A 5 -4.25 13.11 -0.44
CA ARG A 5 -2.88 13.01 -0.98
C ARG A 5 -2.09 12.08 -0.07
N HIS A 6 -1.80 10.90 -0.57
CA HIS A 6 -1.08 9.88 0.20
C HIS A 6 0.32 10.33 0.67
N ALA A 7 0.92 11.32 0.01
CA ALA A 7 2.21 11.91 0.41
C ALA A 7 2.25 12.43 1.86
N TYR A 8 1.10 12.73 2.47
CA TYR A 8 1.03 13.09 3.89
C TYR A 8 1.15 11.88 4.81
N HIS A 9 0.78 10.68 4.34
CA HIS A 9 0.61 9.48 5.15
C HIS A 9 1.65 8.39 4.84
N ALA A 10 2.47 8.61 3.79
CA ALA A 10 3.43 7.62 3.31
C ALA A 10 4.39 7.15 4.41
N GLY A 11 4.48 5.83 4.57
CA GLY A 11 5.36 5.20 5.55
C GLY A 11 4.81 5.15 6.98
N ASN A 12 3.55 5.52 7.22
CA ASN A 12 2.91 5.38 8.54
C ASN A 12 2.69 3.90 8.90
N HIS A 13 2.20 3.63 10.11
CA HIS A 13 1.93 2.27 10.60
C HIS A 13 0.97 1.46 9.71
N ALA A 14 0.04 2.13 9.03
CA ALA A 14 -0.93 1.50 8.14
C ALA A 14 -0.29 1.06 6.82
N ASP A 15 0.59 1.88 6.27
CA ASP A 15 1.42 1.54 5.13
C ASP A 15 2.37 0.38 5.45
N VAL A 16 2.96 0.36 6.65
CA VAL A 16 3.80 -0.76 7.11
C VAL A 16 3.01 -2.06 7.05
N LEU A 17 1.81 -2.11 7.64
CA LEU A 17 0.96 -3.30 7.61
C LEU A 17 0.62 -3.72 6.17
N LYS A 18 0.17 -2.77 5.35
CA LYS A 18 -0.25 -3.01 3.97
C LYS A 18 0.89 -3.57 3.12
N HIS A 19 2.02 -2.87 3.09
CA HIS A 19 3.11 -3.23 2.20
C HIS A 19 3.88 -4.47 2.67
N PHE A 20 4.00 -4.69 3.99
CA PHE A 20 4.50 -5.93 4.54
C PHE A 20 3.68 -7.14 4.05
N ILE A 21 2.35 -7.09 4.19
CA ILE A 21 1.46 -8.16 3.71
C ILE A 21 1.53 -8.28 2.19
N GLN A 22 1.58 -7.16 1.46
CA GLN A 22 1.73 -7.18 0.01
C GLN A 22 2.99 -7.93 -0.44
N VAL A 23 4.14 -7.69 0.18
CA VAL A 23 5.39 -8.42 -0.11
C VAL A 23 5.18 -9.93 0.06
N GLN A 24 4.57 -10.35 1.16
CA GLN A 24 4.33 -11.77 1.45
C GLN A 24 3.34 -12.42 0.46
N LEU A 25 2.33 -11.68 0.01
CA LEU A 25 1.41 -12.15 -1.03
C LEU A 25 2.14 -12.34 -2.38
N HIS A 26 2.99 -11.40 -2.77
CA HIS A 26 3.81 -11.53 -3.98
C HIS A 26 4.79 -12.71 -3.89
N GLN A 27 5.48 -12.88 -2.77
CA GLN A 27 6.39 -14.00 -2.55
C GLN A 27 5.68 -15.35 -2.67
N TYR A 28 4.47 -15.47 -2.11
CA TYR A 28 3.66 -16.66 -2.31
C TYR A 28 3.30 -16.88 -3.80
N MET A 29 2.91 -15.83 -4.51
CA MET A 29 2.60 -15.93 -5.93
C MET A 29 3.81 -16.39 -6.74
N ASN A 30 5.02 -16.02 -6.33
CA ASN A 30 6.28 -16.39 -6.97
C ASN A 30 6.68 -17.86 -6.76
N GLN A 31 6.07 -18.58 -5.81
CA GLN A 31 6.40 -20.01 -5.56
C GLN A 31 6.04 -20.94 -6.72
N LYS A 32 5.16 -20.53 -7.62
CA LYS A 32 4.79 -21.31 -8.82
C LYS A 32 5.38 -20.64 -10.05
N ASP A 33 5.93 -21.43 -10.97
CA ASP A 33 6.55 -20.92 -12.22
C ASP A 33 5.55 -20.30 -13.20
N VAL A 34 4.25 -20.46 -12.97
CA VAL A 34 3.22 -19.83 -13.81
C VAL A 34 3.08 -18.36 -13.44
N ALA A 35 3.18 -17.49 -14.46
CA ALA A 35 3.03 -16.05 -14.31
C ALA A 35 1.67 -15.66 -13.70
N TYR A 36 1.63 -14.51 -13.00
CA TYR A 36 0.39 -13.92 -12.52
C TYR A 36 0.25 -12.47 -12.96
N THR A 37 -0.96 -11.96 -12.80
CA THR A 37 -1.26 -10.53 -13.00
C THR A 37 -1.49 -9.88 -11.63
N TYR A 38 -0.71 -8.87 -11.32
CA TYR A 38 -0.98 -7.95 -10.22
C TYR A 38 -1.84 -6.79 -10.73
N ILE A 39 -2.89 -6.47 -9.99
CA ILE A 39 -3.80 -5.35 -10.27
C ILE A 39 -3.81 -4.45 -9.06
N ASP A 40 -3.44 -3.18 -9.24
CA ASP A 40 -3.47 -2.15 -8.21
C ASP A 40 -4.53 -1.11 -8.59
N THR A 41 -5.62 -1.08 -7.85
CA THR A 41 -6.78 -0.27 -8.21
C THR A 41 -6.63 1.20 -7.85
N HIS A 42 -5.71 1.54 -6.92
CA HIS A 42 -5.46 2.89 -6.43
C HIS A 42 -3.96 3.05 -6.17
N SER A 43 -3.22 3.22 -7.25
CA SER A 43 -1.75 3.11 -7.26
C SER A 43 -1.01 4.29 -6.63
N GLY A 44 -1.66 5.44 -6.45
CA GLY A 44 -1.00 6.65 -5.96
C GLY A 44 0.18 7.08 -6.84
N ALA A 45 1.14 7.78 -6.24
CA ALA A 45 2.34 8.24 -6.93
C ALA A 45 3.45 7.17 -7.08
N GLY A 46 3.31 6.01 -6.43
CA GLY A 46 4.24 4.89 -6.48
C GLY A 46 5.54 5.06 -5.70
N VAL A 47 6.02 6.29 -5.52
CA VAL A 47 7.22 6.64 -4.74
C VAL A 47 6.98 7.95 -4.01
N TYR A 48 7.36 8.00 -2.74
CA TYR A 48 7.16 9.16 -1.87
C TYR A 48 8.48 9.62 -1.26
N ALA A 49 8.74 10.95 -1.30
CA ALA A 49 9.87 11.56 -0.63
C ALA A 49 9.45 11.94 0.80
N LEU A 50 10.09 11.34 1.81
CA LEU A 50 9.81 11.59 3.23
C LEU A 50 10.38 12.94 3.71
N ASP A 51 11.24 13.57 2.92
CA ASP A 51 11.72 14.94 3.10
C ASP A 51 10.86 15.99 2.35
N SER A 52 9.72 15.58 1.79
CA SER A 52 8.76 16.50 1.15
C SER A 52 8.03 17.36 2.19
N ALA A 53 7.53 18.53 1.77
CA ALA A 53 6.76 19.42 2.64
C ALA A 53 5.50 18.73 3.23
N GLN A 54 4.88 17.83 2.47
CA GLN A 54 3.72 17.05 2.91
C GLN A 54 4.10 16.07 4.01
N ALA A 55 5.11 15.23 3.77
CA ALA A 55 5.56 14.22 4.72
C ALA A 55 6.11 14.85 6.01
N LEU A 56 6.86 15.96 5.91
CA LEU A 56 7.38 16.69 7.07
C LEU A 56 6.26 17.36 7.88
N LYS A 57 5.19 17.81 7.21
CA LYS A 57 4.05 18.44 7.90
C LYS A 57 3.27 17.46 8.76
N SER A 58 3.07 16.22 8.30
CA SER A 58 2.36 15.18 9.06
C SER A 58 3.26 14.43 10.02
N GLY A 59 4.50 14.14 9.61
CA GLY A 59 5.47 13.38 10.40
C GLY A 59 5.11 11.92 10.63
N GLU A 60 4.06 11.39 10.00
CA GLU A 60 3.51 10.07 10.30
C GLU A 60 4.48 8.91 10.06
N TYR A 61 5.45 9.05 9.13
CA TYR A 61 6.47 8.03 8.89
C TYR A 61 7.39 7.80 10.09
N VAL A 62 7.51 8.78 11.00
CA VAL A 62 8.34 8.69 12.21
C VAL A 62 7.82 7.60 13.14
N ASP A 63 6.47 7.50 13.26
CA ASP A 63 5.79 6.47 14.04
C ASP A 63 5.45 5.20 13.22
N GLY A 64 5.97 5.11 12.01
CA GLY A 64 5.82 4.00 11.10
C GLY A 64 7.16 3.37 10.73
N ILE A 65 7.52 3.48 9.45
CA ILE A 65 8.72 2.84 8.88
C ILE A 65 10.02 3.26 9.59
N ALA A 66 10.11 4.51 10.11
CA ALA A 66 11.32 4.95 10.79
C ALA A 66 11.62 4.14 12.07
N ARG A 67 10.60 3.62 12.76
CA ARG A 67 10.78 2.74 13.93
C ARG A 67 11.35 1.36 13.58
N LEU A 68 11.27 0.97 12.31
CA LEU A 68 11.78 -0.31 11.80
C LEU A 68 13.11 -0.14 11.05
N TRP A 69 13.47 1.09 10.68
CA TRP A 69 14.54 1.38 9.74
C TRP A 69 15.91 0.86 10.16
N GLU A 70 16.29 1.06 11.42
CA GLU A 70 17.62 0.70 11.95
C GLU A 70 17.63 -0.61 12.73
N ARG A 71 16.51 -1.34 12.74
CA ARG A 71 16.41 -2.58 13.51
C ARG A 71 17.07 -3.74 12.80
N ASP A 72 17.81 -4.53 13.55
CA ASP A 72 18.52 -5.76 13.14
C ASP A 72 17.83 -7.04 13.65
N ASP A 73 16.85 -6.90 14.57
CA ASP A 73 16.09 -7.99 15.20
C ASP A 73 14.74 -8.30 14.52
N LEU A 74 14.58 -7.88 13.26
CA LEU A 74 13.32 -8.05 12.53
C LEU A 74 12.99 -9.54 12.29
N PRO A 75 11.73 -9.98 12.53
CA PRO A 75 11.26 -11.25 12.01
C PRO A 75 11.49 -11.36 10.50
N ALA A 76 11.86 -12.55 10.00
CA ALA A 76 12.30 -12.75 8.62
C ALA A 76 11.32 -12.17 7.57
N ALA A 77 10.03 -12.41 7.75
CA ALA A 77 9.01 -11.91 6.83
C ALA A 77 8.90 -10.36 6.83
N LEU A 78 9.15 -9.72 7.97
CA LEU A 78 9.17 -8.26 8.08
C LEU A 78 10.49 -7.69 7.54
N ALA A 79 11.61 -8.40 7.72
CA ALA A 79 12.90 -8.03 7.17
C ALA A 79 12.87 -7.93 5.64
N ASP A 80 12.16 -8.81 4.95
CA ASP A 80 11.99 -8.76 3.50
C ASP A 80 11.40 -7.41 3.04
N TYR A 81 10.36 -6.94 3.71
CA TYR A 81 9.75 -5.64 3.44
C TYR A 81 10.70 -4.47 3.78
N VAL A 82 11.30 -4.47 4.98
CA VAL A 82 12.19 -3.38 5.40
C VAL A 82 13.42 -3.31 4.52
N ASN A 83 13.98 -4.45 4.08
CA ASN A 83 15.10 -4.50 3.15
C ASN A 83 14.74 -3.95 1.77
N LEU A 84 13.50 -4.12 1.30
CA LEU A 84 13.02 -3.46 0.09
C LEU A 84 13.06 -1.93 0.24
N VAL A 85 12.60 -1.40 1.39
CA VAL A 85 12.71 0.04 1.67
C VAL A 85 14.16 0.49 1.77
N ARG A 86 15.04 -0.30 2.42
CA ARG A 86 16.48 -0.02 2.52
C ARG A 86 17.16 0.03 1.14
N ALA A 87 16.81 -0.90 0.25
CA ALA A 87 17.36 -0.93 -1.11
C ALA A 87 17.02 0.33 -1.92
N MET A 88 15.87 0.95 -1.65
CA MET A 88 15.47 2.23 -2.25
C MET A 88 16.30 3.41 -1.71
N ASN A 89 17.01 3.23 -0.60
CA ASN A 89 17.76 4.26 0.12
C ASN A 89 19.25 3.89 0.30
N PRO A 90 20.02 3.73 -0.78
CA PRO A 90 21.39 3.19 -0.72
C PRO A 90 22.38 4.08 0.04
N SER A 91 22.02 5.34 0.31
CA SER A 91 22.82 6.25 1.14
C SER A 91 22.77 5.92 2.64
N GLY A 92 21.96 4.94 3.06
CA GLY A 92 21.74 4.61 4.47
C GLY A 92 20.79 5.59 5.20
N ARG A 93 20.28 6.62 4.52
CA ARG A 93 19.32 7.58 5.10
C ARG A 93 17.93 7.28 4.58
N LEU A 94 16.96 7.12 5.47
CA LEU A 94 15.56 6.96 5.14
C LEU A 94 15.02 8.26 4.51
N ARG A 95 14.95 8.30 3.19
CA ARG A 95 14.52 9.47 2.41
C ARG A 95 13.34 9.18 1.51
N TYR A 96 13.30 7.99 0.92
CA TYR A 96 12.25 7.57 0.02
C TYR A 96 11.47 6.39 0.59
N TYR A 97 10.20 6.37 0.30
CA TYR A 97 9.31 5.29 0.69
C TYR A 97 8.56 4.74 -0.53
N PRO A 98 8.47 3.40 -0.68
CA PRO A 98 7.77 2.78 -1.80
C PRO A 98 6.25 2.81 -1.59
N GLY A 99 5.50 3.17 -2.61
CA GLY A 99 4.09 2.84 -2.72
C GLY A 99 3.89 1.40 -3.20
N SER A 100 2.65 0.92 -3.15
CA SER A 100 2.28 -0.44 -3.58
C SER A 100 2.75 -0.79 -5.00
N PRO A 101 2.72 0.12 -6.01
CA PRO A 101 3.23 -0.19 -7.35
C PRO A 101 4.73 -0.47 -7.38
N TYR A 102 5.50 0.31 -6.60
CA TYR A 102 6.94 0.10 -6.52
C TYR A 102 7.27 -1.22 -5.80
N VAL A 103 6.57 -1.51 -4.69
CA VAL A 103 6.71 -2.80 -3.99
C VAL A 103 6.44 -3.95 -4.96
N ALA A 104 5.34 -3.89 -5.71
CA ALA A 104 4.99 -4.93 -6.69
C ALA A 104 6.05 -5.08 -7.78
N GLU A 105 6.59 -3.97 -8.29
CA GLU A 105 7.60 -4.00 -9.35
C GLU A 105 8.92 -4.62 -8.87
N GLN A 106 9.30 -4.41 -7.61
CA GLN A 106 10.52 -4.98 -7.04
C GLN A 106 10.41 -6.48 -6.74
N VAL A 107 9.22 -6.97 -6.40
CA VAL A 107 9.03 -8.37 -5.96
C VAL A 107 8.54 -9.27 -7.10
N ALA A 108 7.75 -8.75 -8.04
CA ALA A 108 7.22 -9.51 -9.15
C ALA A 108 8.33 -9.89 -10.15
N ARG A 109 8.21 -11.08 -10.73
CA ARG A 109 9.18 -11.65 -11.68
C ARG A 109 9.06 -11.02 -13.08
N PRO A 110 10.04 -11.17 -13.96
CA PRO A 110 10.01 -10.61 -15.32
C PRO A 110 8.81 -11.06 -16.17
N GLU A 111 8.28 -12.26 -15.95
CA GLU A 111 7.13 -12.82 -16.66
C GLU A 111 5.77 -12.35 -16.12
N ASP A 112 5.73 -11.82 -14.89
CA ASP A 112 4.50 -11.35 -14.27
C ASP A 112 4.07 -9.99 -14.83
N ARG A 113 2.79 -9.70 -14.79
CA ARG A 113 2.21 -8.49 -15.35
C ARG A 113 1.64 -7.60 -14.26
N LEU A 114 1.91 -6.31 -14.35
CA LEU A 114 1.38 -5.29 -13.45
C LEU A 114 0.42 -4.39 -14.22
N ARG A 115 -0.75 -4.14 -13.62
CA ARG A 115 -1.81 -3.26 -14.11
C ARG A 115 -2.11 -2.26 -13.01
N LEU A 116 -1.69 -1.01 -13.22
CA LEU A 116 -1.67 0.04 -12.23
C LEU A 116 -2.65 1.13 -12.62
N PHE A 117 -3.62 1.40 -11.76
CA PHE A 117 -4.67 2.36 -12.00
C PHE A 117 -4.63 3.49 -10.98
N GLU A 118 -4.73 4.71 -11.47
CA GLU A 118 -4.80 5.89 -10.62
C GLU A 118 -5.72 6.92 -11.28
N LEU A 119 -6.71 7.41 -10.52
CA LEU A 119 -7.71 8.35 -11.03
C LEU A 119 -7.38 9.81 -10.67
N HIS A 120 -6.43 10.05 -9.75
CA HIS A 120 -5.99 11.40 -9.44
C HIS A 120 -4.94 11.88 -10.47
N PRO A 121 -5.21 12.95 -11.25
CA PRO A 121 -4.37 13.32 -12.40
C PRO A 121 -2.91 13.61 -12.03
N ALA A 122 -2.70 14.31 -10.89
CA ALA A 122 -1.34 14.65 -10.46
C ALA A 122 -0.56 13.41 -9.99
N ASP A 123 -1.22 12.45 -9.32
CA ASP A 123 -0.57 11.24 -8.82
C ASP A 123 -0.31 10.26 -9.96
N THR A 124 -1.20 10.14 -10.95
CA THR A 124 -0.94 9.39 -12.19
C THR A 124 0.29 9.92 -12.93
N LYS A 125 0.42 11.25 -13.04
CA LYS A 125 1.61 11.85 -13.67
C LYS A 125 2.88 11.50 -12.88
N LEU A 126 2.85 11.64 -11.56
CA LEU A 126 3.99 11.27 -10.70
C LEU A 126 4.32 9.78 -10.82
N LEU A 127 3.31 8.91 -10.84
CA LEU A 127 3.49 7.47 -11.03
C LEU A 127 4.22 7.16 -12.33
N VAL A 128 3.78 7.73 -13.45
CA VAL A 128 4.43 7.55 -14.76
C VAL A 128 5.87 8.06 -14.73
N ASP A 129 6.12 9.24 -14.16
CA ASP A 129 7.45 9.84 -14.09
C ASP A 129 8.40 9.03 -13.18
N ASN A 130 7.91 8.53 -12.05
CA ASN A 130 8.69 7.69 -11.15
C ASN A 130 9.06 6.37 -11.81
N PHE A 131 8.14 5.77 -12.54
CA PHE A 131 8.40 4.54 -13.27
C PHE A 131 9.33 4.74 -14.48
N ARG A 132 9.33 5.90 -15.16
CA ARG A 132 10.33 6.23 -16.17
C ARG A 132 11.74 6.35 -15.57
N LYS A 133 11.88 6.97 -14.39
CA LYS A 133 13.16 7.06 -13.68
C LYS A 133 13.67 5.67 -13.29
N LEU A 134 12.78 4.80 -12.84
CA LEU A 134 13.12 3.42 -12.50
C LEU A 134 13.60 2.65 -13.74
N ASP A 135 12.93 2.81 -14.90
CA ASP A 135 13.37 2.21 -16.16
C ASP A 135 14.75 2.71 -16.61
N ALA A 136 14.99 4.02 -16.52
CA ALA A 136 16.27 4.60 -16.87
C ALA A 136 17.40 4.04 -15.98
N HIS A 137 17.15 3.96 -14.66
CA HIS A 137 18.12 3.40 -13.72
C HIS A 137 18.41 1.91 -13.99
N LYS A 138 17.40 1.10 -14.28
CA LYS A 138 17.57 -0.30 -14.67
C LYS A 138 18.35 -0.44 -15.98
N ALA A 139 18.08 0.42 -16.96
CA ALA A 139 18.81 0.41 -18.23
C ALA A 139 20.30 0.75 -18.04
N GLU A 140 20.65 1.69 -17.14
CA GLU A 140 22.04 1.99 -16.77
C GLU A 140 22.75 0.76 -16.14
N GLN A 141 21.99 -0.10 -15.47
CA GLN A 141 22.49 -1.37 -14.90
C GLN A 141 22.51 -2.54 -15.89
N GLY A 142 22.15 -2.29 -17.15
CA GLY A 142 22.07 -3.31 -18.19
C GLY A 142 20.86 -4.25 -18.07
N GLU A 143 19.88 -3.89 -17.25
CA GLU A 143 18.64 -4.64 -17.13
C GLU A 143 17.68 -4.34 -18.28
N ARG A 144 16.86 -5.34 -18.64
CA ARG A 144 15.89 -5.18 -19.73
C ARG A 144 14.76 -4.24 -19.35
N ALA A 145 14.42 -3.33 -20.25
CA ALA A 145 13.26 -2.45 -20.11
C ALA A 145 11.96 -3.25 -19.87
N ARG A 146 11.07 -2.72 -19.03
CA ARG A 146 9.81 -3.37 -18.61
C ARG A 146 8.86 -3.71 -19.77
N GLY A 147 8.92 -2.96 -20.87
CA GLY A 147 8.05 -3.13 -22.02
C GLY A 147 6.56 -3.07 -21.62
N ARG A 148 5.77 -4.04 -22.12
CA ARG A 148 4.34 -4.19 -21.79
C ARG A 148 4.06 -4.94 -20.48
N ARG A 149 5.09 -5.28 -19.71
CA ARG A 149 4.93 -5.94 -18.41
C ARG A 149 4.16 -5.08 -17.43
N VAL A 150 4.50 -3.80 -17.35
CA VAL A 150 3.84 -2.80 -16.50
C VAL A 150 3.06 -1.83 -17.39
N LEU A 151 1.75 -1.73 -17.14
CA LEU A 151 0.88 -0.74 -17.75
C LEU A 151 0.30 0.13 -16.64
N ILE A 152 0.35 1.45 -16.87
CA ILE A 152 -0.17 2.49 -15.97
C ILE A 152 -1.26 3.21 -16.74
N ASP A 153 -2.47 3.22 -16.18
CA ASP A 153 -3.63 3.82 -16.81
C ASP A 153 -4.26 4.88 -15.89
N TYR A 154 -4.56 6.03 -16.46
CA TYR A 154 -5.42 7.05 -15.85
C TYR A 154 -6.88 6.59 -15.98
N ALA A 155 -7.33 5.76 -15.04
CA ALA A 155 -8.66 5.14 -15.09
C ALA A 155 -9.12 4.72 -13.69
N ASP A 156 -10.44 4.49 -13.59
CA ASP A 156 -11.06 3.88 -12.41
C ASP A 156 -10.68 2.41 -12.30
N GLY A 157 -9.93 2.07 -11.24
CA GLY A 157 -9.44 0.72 -11.00
C GLY A 157 -10.56 -0.30 -10.73
N PHE A 158 -11.70 0.10 -10.17
CA PHE A 158 -12.84 -0.79 -9.97
C PHE A 158 -13.48 -1.21 -11.31
N GLN A 159 -13.60 -0.26 -12.25
CA GLN A 159 -14.09 -0.57 -13.60
C GLN A 159 -13.07 -1.40 -14.39
N ALA A 160 -11.78 -1.09 -14.24
CA ALA A 160 -10.72 -1.82 -14.91
C ALA A 160 -10.66 -3.31 -14.50
N MET A 161 -10.89 -3.64 -13.25
CA MET A 161 -10.94 -5.04 -12.76
C MET A 161 -11.92 -5.90 -13.58
N LYS A 162 -13.06 -5.35 -14.00
CA LYS A 162 -14.09 -6.08 -14.78
C LYS A 162 -13.54 -6.62 -16.11
N SER A 163 -12.64 -5.87 -16.75
CA SER A 163 -12.05 -6.26 -18.04
C SER A 163 -10.82 -7.13 -17.88
N LEU A 164 -10.17 -7.12 -16.71
CA LEU A 164 -8.92 -7.82 -16.45
C LEU A 164 -9.11 -9.19 -15.79
N LEU A 165 -10.28 -9.46 -15.23
CA LEU A 165 -10.58 -10.72 -14.54
C LEU A 165 -11.54 -11.60 -15.33
N PRO A 166 -11.20 -12.91 -15.52
CA PRO A 166 -9.96 -13.56 -15.16
C PRO A 166 -8.80 -13.20 -16.09
N PRO A 167 -7.55 -13.09 -15.61
CA PRO A 167 -6.40 -12.87 -16.48
C PRO A 167 -6.08 -14.14 -17.30
N PRO A 168 -5.36 -14.01 -18.43
CA PRO A 168 -5.00 -15.16 -19.27
C PRO A 168 -4.25 -16.27 -18.53
N SER A 169 -3.40 -15.90 -17.55
CA SER A 169 -2.67 -16.85 -16.71
C SER A 169 -3.56 -17.57 -15.67
N ARG A 170 -4.81 -17.11 -15.47
CA ARG A 170 -5.73 -17.55 -14.43
C ARG A 170 -5.13 -17.50 -13.02
N ARG A 171 -4.21 -16.55 -12.81
CA ARG A 171 -3.61 -16.22 -11.51
C ARG A 171 -3.56 -14.70 -11.37
N ALA A 172 -4.18 -14.19 -10.33
CA ALA A 172 -4.17 -12.76 -10.01
C ALA A 172 -3.98 -12.50 -8.52
N LEU A 173 -3.28 -11.40 -8.25
CA LEU A 173 -3.26 -10.70 -6.98
C LEU A 173 -3.81 -9.29 -7.21
N VAL A 174 -4.88 -8.95 -6.53
CA VAL A 174 -5.52 -7.63 -6.63
C VAL A 174 -5.37 -6.90 -5.30
N LEU A 175 -4.80 -5.70 -5.33
CA LEU A 175 -4.77 -4.78 -4.18
C LEU A 175 -5.82 -3.69 -4.38
N ILE A 176 -6.63 -3.47 -3.34
CA ILE A 176 -7.71 -2.49 -3.32
C ILE A 176 -7.50 -1.59 -2.10
N ASP A 177 -7.17 -0.32 -2.35
CA ASP A 177 -6.81 0.66 -1.33
C ASP A 177 -7.33 2.07 -1.69
N PRO A 178 -8.67 2.26 -1.76
CA PRO A 178 -9.22 3.58 -2.01
C PRO A 178 -9.00 4.53 -0.82
N PRO A 179 -9.12 5.84 -1.01
CA PRO A 179 -8.83 6.83 0.03
C PRO A 179 -9.82 6.82 1.20
N TYR A 180 -10.97 6.16 1.07
CA TYR A 180 -12.05 6.12 2.08
C TYR A 180 -12.48 7.51 2.59
N GLU A 181 -12.32 8.56 1.78
CA GLU A 181 -12.80 9.91 2.10
C GLU A 181 -14.32 9.96 2.23
N VAL A 182 -15.00 9.25 1.33
CA VAL A 182 -16.45 9.20 1.30
C VAL A 182 -16.98 7.84 1.76
N LYS A 183 -18.16 7.86 2.41
CA LYS A 183 -18.81 6.63 2.89
C LYS A 183 -19.10 5.63 1.76
N LEU A 184 -19.23 6.13 0.55
CA LEU A 184 -19.54 5.34 -0.64
C LEU A 184 -18.38 4.40 -1.03
N ASP A 185 -17.14 4.73 -0.68
CA ASP A 185 -15.97 3.90 -0.99
C ASP A 185 -16.12 2.47 -0.42
N TYR A 186 -16.62 2.36 0.82
CA TYR A 186 -16.89 1.04 1.43
C TYR A 186 -17.89 0.19 0.64
N LYS A 187 -18.88 0.84 0.02
CA LYS A 187 -19.84 0.17 -0.85
C LYS A 187 -19.20 -0.21 -2.18
N HIS A 188 -18.46 0.69 -2.79
CA HIS A 188 -17.79 0.46 -4.08
C HIS A 188 -16.81 -0.71 -3.98
N VAL A 189 -16.00 -0.79 -2.90
CA VAL A 189 -15.10 -1.92 -2.66
C VAL A 189 -15.88 -3.24 -2.58
N ARG A 190 -16.95 -3.29 -1.79
CA ARG A 190 -17.77 -4.50 -1.66
C ARG A 190 -18.36 -4.93 -3.00
N ASP A 191 -18.99 -4.01 -3.73
CA ASP A 191 -19.66 -4.29 -5.00
C ASP A 191 -18.64 -4.74 -6.08
N ALA A 192 -17.45 -4.11 -6.09
CA ALA A 192 -16.37 -4.50 -6.99
C ALA A 192 -15.80 -5.90 -6.69
N LEU A 193 -15.71 -6.26 -5.40
CA LEU A 193 -15.30 -7.61 -4.99
C LEU A 193 -16.35 -8.67 -5.32
N GLU A 194 -17.63 -8.35 -5.15
CA GLU A 194 -18.75 -9.24 -5.50
C GLU A 194 -18.70 -9.60 -7.00
N ASP A 195 -18.62 -8.58 -7.88
CA ASP A 195 -18.45 -8.78 -9.32
C ASP A 195 -17.14 -9.52 -9.67
N ALA A 196 -16.03 -9.20 -8.99
CA ALA A 196 -14.74 -9.85 -9.23
C ALA A 196 -14.74 -11.33 -8.84
N LEU A 197 -15.39 -11.70 -7.74
CA LEU A 197 -15.52 -13.09 -7.29
C LEU A 197 -16.42 -13.91 -8.22
N GLU A 198 -17.50 -13.33 -8.77
CA GLU A 198 -18.31 -13.99 -9.80
C GLU A 198 -17.48 -14.32 -11.05
N ARG A 199 -16.64 -13.38 -11.50
CA ARG A 199 -15.79 -13.55 -12.70
C ARG A 199 -14.60 -14.46 -12.46
N PHE A 200 -13.97 -14.31 -11.30
CA PHE A 200 -12.74 -15.00 -10.96
C PHE A 200 -12.69 -15.40 -9.47
N PRO A 201 -13.41 -16.47 -9.07
CA PRO A 201 -13.55 -16.88 -7.67
C PRO A 201 -12.26 -17.34 -7.00
N THR A 202 -11.20 -17.63 -7.79
CA THR A 202 -9.91 -18.12 -7.27
C THR A 202 -8.82 -17.05 -7.20
N GLY A 203 -9.13 -15.81 -7.53
CA GLY A 203 -8.22 -14.67 -7.37
C GLY A 203 -7.90 -14.40 -5.90
N VAL A 204 -6.70 -13.92 -5.63
CA VAL A 204 -6.33 -13.37 -4.32
C VAL A 204 -6.66 -11.88 -4.31
N TYR A 205 -7.56 -11.48 -3.43
CA TYR A 205 -7.98 -10.08 -3.31
C TYR A 205 -7.59 -9.57 -1.93
N ALA A 206 -6.74 -8.53 -1.90
CA ALA A 206 -6.26 -7.88 -0.68
C ALA A 206 -6.87 -6.47 -0.59
N VAL A 207 -7.63 -6.23 0.45
CA VAL A 207 -8.29 -4.95 0.72
C VAL A 207 -7.67 -4.32 1.94
N TRP A 208 -7.09 -3.15 1.79
CA TRP A 208 -6.72 -2.31 2.92
C TRP A 208 -7.89 -1.38 3.27
N TYR A 209 -8.06 -1.05 4.56
CA TYR A 209 -9.02 -0.06 5.00
C TYR A 209 -8.64 0.54 6.37
N PRO A 210 -8.98 1.82 6.63
CA PRO A 210 -8.80 2.44 7.94
C PRO A 210 -9.88 1.95 8.91
N VAL A 211 -9.50 1.57 10.13
CA VAL A 211 -10.46 1.25 11.20
C VAL A 211 -10.80 2.53 11.96
N LEU A 212 -11.94 3.11 11.61
CA LEU A 212 -12.43 4.39 12.13
C LEU A 212 -13.67 4.20 13.01
N GLN A 213 -14.03 5.23 13.81
CA GLN A 213 -15.20 5.21 14.69
C GLN A 213 -16.53 5.18 13.92
N ARG A 214 -16.56 5.65 12.67
CA ARG A 214 -17.78 5.67 11.85
C ARG A 214 -18.31 4.26 11.55
N MET A 215 -19.63 4.15 11.46
CA MET A 215 -20.34 2.88 11.30
C MET A 215 -19.91 2.09 10.07
N GLU A 216 -19.67 2.79 8.96
CA GLU A 216 -19.27 2.19 7.68
C GLU A 216 -17.97 1.38 7.83
N SER A 217 -16.97 1.96 8.51
CA SER A 217 -15.71 1.30 8.80
C SER A 217 -15.88 0.13 9.77
N ARG A 218 -16.63 0.32 10.86
CA ARG A 218 -16.85 -0.72 11.88
C ARG A 218 -17.53 -1.98 11.32
N GLN A 219 -18.48 -1.80 10.38
CA GLN A 219 -19.24 -2.92 9.80
C GLN A 219 -18.56 -3.49 8.53
N PHE A 220 -17.47 -2.89 8.08
CA PHE A 220 -16.92 -3.21 6.76
C PHE A 220 -16.40 -4.65 6.70
N ALA A 221 -15.56 -5.07 7.64
CA ALA A 221 -15.06 -6.44 7.68
C ALA A 221 -16.19 -7.47 7.71
N ASP A 222 -17.25 -7.23 8.51
CA ASP A 222 -18.40 -8.15 8.59
C ASP A 222 -19.22 -8.21 7.29
N ARG A 223 -19.22 -7.12 6.51
CA ARG A 223 -19.81 -7.13 5.17
C ARG A 223 -18.95 -7.93 4.20
N LEU A 224 -17.62 -7.81 4.27
CA LEU A 224 -16.69 -8.57 3.44
C LEU A 224 -16.70 -10.08 3.76
N LYS A 225 -16.89 -10.46 5.03
CA LYS A 225 -17.05 -11.87 5.45
C LYS A 225 -18.24 -12.57 4.78
N ARG A 226 -19.21 -11.82 4.26
CA ARG A 226 -20.42 -12.38 3.60
C ARG A 226 -20.24 -12.59 2.10
N LEU A 227 -19.12 -12.13 1.51
CA LEU A 227 -18.82 -12.33 0.09
C LEU A 227 -18.57 -13.83 -0.19
N GLN A 228 -18.93 -14.27 -1.39
CA GLN A 228 -18.83 -15.67 -1.81
C GLN A 228 -17.40 -16.06 -2.20
N ALA A 229 -16.47 -15.94 -1.23
CA ALA A 229 -15.09 -16.41 -1.38
C ALA A 229 -14.91 -17.75 -0.64
N LYS A 230 -14.02 -18.59 -1.12
CA LYS A 230 -13.74 -19.89 -0.46
C LYS A 230 -13.27 -19.70 0.97
N GLU A 231 -12.35 -18.78 1.17
CA GLU A 231 -11.73 -18.48 2.46
C GLU A 231 -11.47 -16.97 2.55
N TRP A 232 -11.42 -16.48 3.78
CA TRP A 232 -10.97 -15.12 4.05
C TRP A 232 -10.05 -15.08 5.28
N LEU A 233 -9.16 -14.10 5.29
CA LEU A 233 -8.28 -13.77 6.41
C LEU A 233 -8.40 -12.26 6.67
N HIS A 234 -8.65 -11.89 7.91
CA HIS A 234 -8.74 -10.51 8.34
C HIS A 234 -7.70 -10.24 9.42
N VAL A 235 -6.88 -9.24 9.23
CA VAL A 235 -5.90 -8.79 10.21
C VAL A 235 -6.04 -7.30 10.46
N THR A 236 -5.98 -6.88 11.72
CA THR A 236 -5.94 -5.47 12.13
C THR A 236 -4.71 -5.21 12.97
N LEU A 237 -4.16 -4.01 12.82
CA LEU A 237 -3.12 -3.45 13.67
C LEU A 237 -3.67 -2.16 14.28
N THR A 238 -3.72 -2.10 15.59
CA THR A 238 -4.05 -0.92 16.38
C THR A 238 -2.78 -0.45 17.08
N VAL A 239 -2.40 0.80 16.91
CA VAL A 239 -1.15 1.37 17.48
C VAL A 239 -1.41 2.24 18.69
N ALA A 240 -2.64 2.77 18.85
CA ALA A 240 -3.03 3.59 20.00
C ALA A 240 -4.52 3.45 20.32
N THR A 241 -4.87 3.81 21.53
CA THR A 241 -6.26 4.00 21.94
C THR A 241 -6.86 5.20 21.20
N PRO A 242 -8.04 5.07 20.56
CA PRO A 242 -8.71 6.22 19.96
C PRO A 242 -8.97 7.33 20.99
N GLY A 243 -8.64 8.56 20.63
CA GLY A 243 -8.95 9.72 21.48
C GLY A 243 -10.47 9.88 21.70
N PRO A 244 -10.88 10.69 22.71
CA PRO A 244 -12.29 10.91 23.05
C PRO A 244 -13.12 11.49 21.88
N ASP A 245 -12.47 12.28 21.03
CA ASP A 245 -13.05 12.91 19.83
C ASP A 245 -13.09 11.96 18.61
N GLY A 246 -12.48 10.77 18.72
CA GLY A 246 -12.40 9.79 17.63
C GLY A 246 -11.60 10.27 16.42
N THR A 247 -10.82 11.35 16.57
CA THR A 247 -9.98 11.87 15.48
C THR A 247 -8.71 11.03 15.29
N GLY A 248 -8.17 11.07 14.08
CA GLY A 248 -6.96 10.32 13.70
C GLY A 248 -7.24 8.85 13.34
N MET A 249 -6.25 8.25 12.68
CA MET A 249 -6.25 6.83 12.32
C MET A 249 -5.31 6.07 13.25
N HIS A 250 -5.86 5.43 14.26
CA HIS A 250 -5.10 4.64 15.25
C HIS A 250 -5.05 3.15 14.93
N SER A 251 -5.82 2.73 13.93
CA SER A 251 -5.91 1.33 13.52
C SER A 251 -6.22 1.20 12.05
N SER A 252 -5.68 0.16 11.42
CA SER A 252 -5.99 -0.21 10.05
C SER A 252 -6.15 -1.72 9.92
N GLY A 253 -6.77 -2.16 8.84
CA GLY A 253 -7.02 -3.56 8.56
C GLY A 253 -6.65 -3.96 7.14
N MET A 254 -6.23 -5.22 7.01
CA MET A 254 -6.14 -5.92 5.74
C MET A 254 -7.15 -7.07 5.74
N PHE A 255 -7.99 -7.11 4.72
CA PHE A 255 -8.94 -8.19 4.49
C PHE A 255 -8.57 -8.93 3.21
N ILE A 256 -8.21 -10.19 3.31
CA ILE A 256 -7.71 -10.98 2.18
C ILE A 256 -8.72 -12.09 1.87
N LEU A 257 -9.26 -12.09 0.64
CA LEU A 257 -10.08 -13.17 0.10
C LEU A 257 -9.18 -14.17 -0.61
N ASN A 258 -9.43 -15.46 -0.41
CA ASN A 258 -8.60 -16.58 -0.87
C ASN A 258 -7.13 -16.45 -0.43
N PRO A 259 -6.86 -16.23 0.88
CA PRO A 259 -5.51 -16.02 1.37
C PRO A 259 -4.62 -17.24 1.14
N PRO A 260 -3.33 -17.04 0.91
CA PRO A 260 -2.34 -18.11 0.99
C PRO A 260 -2.39 -18.82 2.35
N TYR A 261 -2.24 -20.13 2.36
CA TYR A 261 -2.25 -20.89 3.61
C TYR A 261 -1.06 -20.55 4.54
N THR A 262 0.02 -20.00 3.97
CA THR A 262 1.22 -19.58 4.70
C THR A 262 1.06 -18.23 5.39
N LEU A 263 0.06 -17.42 4.97
CA LEU A 263 -0.07 -16.04 5.43
C LEU A 263 -0.46 -15.93 6.90
N GLU A 264 -1.43 -16.71 7.36
CA GLU A 264 -1.89 -16.64 8.75
C GLU A 264 -0.81 -17.06 9.78
N PRO A 265 -0.08 -18.19 9.63
CA PRO A 265 1.00 -18.55 10.56
C PRO A 265 2.08 -17.46 10.63
N MET A 266 2.49 -16.93 9.49
CA MET A 266 3.47 -15.85 9.40
C MET A 266 3.00 -14.57 10.11
N LEU A 267 1.74 -14.18 9.94
CA LEU A 267 1.17 -13.03 10.63
C LEU A 267 1.12 -13.24 12.15
N ARG A 268 0.77 -14.44 12.62
CA ARG A 268 0.76 -14.76 14.06
C ARG A 268 2.14 -14.64 14.69
N GLU A 269 3.19 -14.95 13.94
CA GLU A 269 4.59 -14.78 14.35
C GLU A 269 5.01 -13.30 14.36
N THR A 270 4.62 -12.53 13.34
CA THR A 270 5.16 -11.18 13.11
C THR A 270 4.34 -10.07 13.80
N MET A 271 3.02 -10.23 13.92
CA MET A 271 2.16 -9.16 14.45
C MET A 271 2.48 -8.76 15.91
N PRO A 272 2.85 -9.67 16.84
CA PRO A 272 3.30 -9.27 18.17
C PRO A 272 4.49 -8.30 18.15
N TYR A 273 5.44 -8.53 17.25
CA TYR A 273 6.60 -7.65 17.06
C TYR A 273 6.18 -6.27 16.53
N LEU A 274 5.27 -6.23 15.54
CA LEU A 274 4.75 -4.96 15.03
C LEU A 274 4.03 -4.15 16.13
N VAL A 275 3.25 -4.80 16.98
CA VAL A 275 2.60 -4.12 18.12
C VAL A 275 3.64 -3.57 19.08
N GLN A 276 4.67 -4.34 19.40
CA GLN A 276 5.75 -3.91 20.30
C GLN A 276 6.49 -2.69 19.76
N VAL A 277 6.79 -2.65 18.45
CA VAL A 277 7.63 -1.60 17.85
C VAL A 277 6.80 -0.38 17.44
N LEU A 278 5.61 -0.58 16.88
CA LEU A 278 4.77 0.50 16.36
C LEU A 278 3.74 1.02 17.37
N GLY A 279 3.55 0.34 18.50
CA GLY A 279 2.63 0.76 19.56
C GLY A 279 3.02 2.13 20.10
N GLN A 280 2.01 2.98 20.29
CA GLN A 280 2.15 4.36 20.77
C GLN A 280 1.66 4.52 22.20
N ASP A 281 0.77 3.63 22.66
CA ASP A 281 0.28 3.56 24.03
C ASP A 281 -0.09 2.13 24.43
N GLY A 282 -0.62 1.96 25.66
CA GLY A 282 -1.04 0.67 26.22
C GLY A 282 -2.25 0.03 25.52
N GLY A 283 -2.89 0.71 24.57
CA GLY A 283 -4.00 0.19 23.77
C GLY A 283 -3.54 -0.46 22.46
N ALA A 284 -2.23 -0.49 22.20
CA ALA A 284 -1.70 -1.14 21.01
C ALA A 284 -1.98 -2.64 21.01
N THR A 285 -2.54 -3.16 19.93
CA THR A 285 -2.96 -4.56 19.81
C THR A 285 -3.11 -4.98 18.34
N PHE A 286 -3.27 -6.27 18.11
CA PHE A 286 -3.64 -6.81 16.81
C PHE A 286 -4.74 -7.84 16.92
N ARG A 287 -5.43 -8.10 15.80
CA ARG A 287 -6.41 -9.17 15.69
C ARG A 287 -6.19 -9.91 14.38
N ILE A 288 -6.29 -11.24 14.43
CA ILE A 288 -6.27 -12.11 13.24
C ILE A 288 -7.48 -13.03 13.33
N GLU A 289 -8.31 -12.97 12.29
CA GLU A 289 -9.49 -13.81 12.13
C GLU A 289 -9.45 -14.50 10.78
N ARG A 290 -9.80 -15.77 10.72
CA ARG A 290 -9.94 -16.53 9.48
C ARG A 290 -11.30 -17.21 9.44
N GLY A 291 -11.87 -17.33 8.28
CA GLY A 291 -13.09 -18.06 8.05
C GLY A 291 -13.16 -18.69 6.67
N THR A 292 -14.02 -19.67 6.57
CA THR A 292 -14.41 -20.33 5.32
C THR A 292 -15.87 -20.02 5.08
N GLN A 293 -16.27 -19.83 3.82
CA GLN A 293 -17.69 -19.86 3.51
C GLN A 293 -18.14 -21.31 3.45
N VAL A 294 -19.02 -21.67 4.35
CA VAL A 294 -19.74 -22.93 4.25
C VAL A 294 -20.70 -22.77 3.07
N THR A 295 -20.37 -23.36 1.92
CA THR A 295 -21.32 -23.50 0.81
C THR A 295 -22.52 -24.24 1.37
N GLY A 296 -23.68 -23.57 1.40
CA GLY A 296 -24.90 -24.09 1.99
C GLY A 296 -25.38 -25.37 1.29
N ALA A 297 -25.02 -26.50 1.89
CA ALA A 297 -25.75 -27.76 1.75
C ALA A 297 -25.79 -28.33 3.17
N GLY A 298 -26.92 -28.14 3.84
CA GLY A 298 -27.17 -28.74 5.15
C GLY A 298 -27.38 -27.71 6.27
N VAL A 299 -28.61 -27.25 6.40
CA VAL A 299 -29.10 -26.60 7.63
C VAL A 299 -29.11 -27.65 8.74
N GLY A 300 -28.11 -27.59 9.61
CA GLY A 300 -28.06 -28.30 10.87
C GLY A 300 -27.55 -27.34 11.92
N ALA A 301 -28.44 -26.69 12.63
CA ALA A 301 -28.13 -25.87 13.79
C ALA A 301 -27.44 -26.73 14.87
N VAL A 302 -26.17 -26.40 15.16
CA VAL A 302 -25.58 -26.77 16.44
C VAL A 302 -24.94 -25.52 17.02
N GLY A 303 -25.67 -24.91 17.94
CA GLY A 303 -25.10 -23.90 18.82
C GLY A 303 -24.10 -24.53 19.76
N SER A 304 -22.92 -23.93 19.89
CA SER A 304 -22.08 -24.12 21.06
C SER A 304 -21.47 -22.77 21.46
N THR A 305 -22.12 -22.15 22.42
CA THR A 305 -21.55 -21.17 23.32
C THR A 305 -20.55 -21.90 24.23
N GLY A 306 -19.26 -21.70 24.00
CA GLY A 306 -18.18 -22.20 24.84
C GLY A 306 -17.50 -21.05 25.57
N ALA A 307 -18.01 -20.72 26.77
CA ALA A 307 -17.28 -19.91 27.73
C ALA A 307 -16.21 -20.80 28.39
N ALA A 308 -14.94 -20.46 28.19
CA ALA A 308 -13.84 -21.10 28.87
C ALA A 308 -13.71 -20.55 30.28
N ARG A 309 -14.00 -21.40 31.28
CA ARG A 309 -13.57 -21.24 32.68
C ARG A 309 -12.27 -22.00 32.89
N SER A 310 -11.34 -21.32 33.53
CA SER A 310 -10.08 -21.87 34.04
C SER A 310 -10.30 -22.87 35.17
N ALA A 311 -9.66 -24.04 35.14
CA ALA A 311 -9.23 -24.79 36.32
C ALA A 311 -8.07 -25.71 35.92
N GLY A 312 -6.98 -25.62 36.69
CA GLY A 312 -5.77 -26.42 36.53
C GLY A 312 -5.87 -27.86 37.02
N ASN A 313 -4.98 -28.65 36.51
CA ASN A 313 -4.12 -29.64 37.14
C ASN A 313 -3.45 -30.50 36.05
N GLY A 314 -2.11 -30.52 36.00
CA GLY A 314 -1.34 -31.57 35.33
C GLY A 314 -1.22 -32.81 36.25
N PRO A 315 -0.41 -33.81 35.96
CA PRO A 315 0.37 -34.12 34.76
C PRO A 315 0.24 -35.60 34.31
N ARG A 316 0.72 -35.95 33.11
CA ARG A 316 1.56 -37.14 32.85
C ARG A 316 1.86 -37.31 31.36
N VAL A 317 3.15 -37.42 31.09
CA VAL A 317 3.76 -37.76 29.81
C VAL A 317 3.68 -39.26 29.58
N PRO A 318 3.55 -39.74 28.33
CA PRO A 318 4.39 -40.83 27.88
C PRO A 318 5.22 -40.44 26.63
N VAL A 319 6.49 -40.81 26.72
CA VAL A 319 7.54 -40.76 25.71
C VAL A 319 7.18 -41.72 24.57
N GLY A 320 7.16 -41.24 23.35
CA GLY A 320 7.05 -42.04 22.15
C GLY A 320 7.81 -41.41 20.99
N ASN A 321 8.79 -42.14 20.51
CA ASN A 321 9.78 -41.91 19.46
C ASN A 321 9.39 -40.95 18.33
N ALA A 322 10.06 -39.82 18.26
CA ALA A 322 10.07 -38.94 17.12
C ALA A 322 11.19 -39.35 16.13
N ARG A 323 10.79 -39.80 14.95
CA ARG A 323 11.66 -39.91 13.80
C ARG A 323 12.01 -38.46 13.34
N ARG A 324 13.29 -38.18 13.29
CA ARG A 324 13.84 -36.93 12.75
C ARG A 324 13.40 -36.74 11.29
N ALA A 325 12.63 -35.68 11.03
CA ALA A 325 12.49 -35.10 9.71
C ALA A 325 13.51 -33.97 9.59
N SER A 326 14.35 -34.06 8.57
CA SER A 326 15.34 -33.03 8.24
C SER A 326 14.62 -31.74 7.79
N PRO A 327 15.12 -30.55 8.15
CA PRO A 327 14.56 -29.32 7.66
C PRO A 327 14.90 -29.12 6.17
N LEU A 328 13.89 -28.95 5.35
CA LEU A 328 14.04 -28.46 3.99
C LEU A 328 14.49 -26.98 4.08
N SER A 329 15.76 -26.75 3.81
CA SER A 329 16.36 -25.46 3.58
C SER A 329 15.91 -24.95 2.20
N GLY A 330 14.83 -24.18 2.19
CA GLY A 330 14.34 -23.43 1.04
C GLY A 330 14.28 -21.95 1.36
N GLY A 331 15.41 -21.36 1.75
CA GLY A 331 15.58 -19.92 1.87
C GLY A 331 15.82 -19.34 0.47
N GLY A 332 14.74 -18.99 -0.24
CA GLY A 332 14.80 -18.15 -1.43
C GLY A 332 15.16 -16.73 -1.00
N SER A 333 16.43 -16.38 -1.08
CA SER A 333 16.91 -15.02 -0.87
C SER A 333 16.36 -14.12 -1.97
N LEU A 334 15.69 -13.03 -1.59
CA LEU A 334 15.28 -11.95 -2.50
C LEU A 334 16.52 -11.43 -3.24
N ARG A 335 16.54 -11.60 -4.56
CA ARG A 335 17.54 -10.97 -5.42
C ARG A 335 17.19 -9.50 -5.56
N LEU A 336 17.88 -8.64 -4.83
CA LEU A 336 17.82 -7.21 -5.08
C LEU A 336 18.78 -6.86 -6.22
N PRO A 337 18.34 -6.12 -7.24
CA PRO A 337 19.23 -5.68 -8.32
C PRO A 337 20.36 -4.81 -7.78
N GLY A 338 21.60 -5.14 -8.14
CA GLY A 338 22.76 -4.28 -7.92
C GLY A 338 23.65 -4.56 -6.70
N GLN A 339 23.41 -5.63 -5.93
CA GLN A 339 24.33 -6.03 -4.84
C GLN A 339 25.22 -7.21 -5.25
N PRO A 340 26.53 -7.18 -4.97
CA PRO A 340 27.39 -8.35 -5.11
C PRO A 340 27.02 -9.40 -4.05
N PHE A 341 27.04 -10.69 -4.45
CA PHE A 341 26.81 -11.81 -3.54
C PHE A 341 27.78 -11.75 -2.35
N VAL A 342 27.23 -11.75 -1.14
CA VAL A 342 27.96 -11.99 0.11
C VAL A 342 27.31 -13.17 0.82
N ASP A 343 28.12 -14.07 1.36
CA ASP A 343 27.66 -15.15 2.24
C ASP A 343 27.33 -14.62 3.65
N ALA A 344 26.82 -15.50 4.50
CA ALA A 344 26.47 -15.16 5.88
C ALA A 344 27.68 -14.68 6.73
N SER A 345 28.89 -14.72 6.23
CA SER A 345 30.13 -14.24 6.86
C SER A 345 30.62 -12.91 6.25
N GLY A 346 29.94 -12.37 5.24
CA GLY A 346 30.31 -11.12 4.59
C GLY A 346 31.41 -11.21 3.52
N ALA A 347 31.80 -12.42 3.10
CA ALA A 347 32.84 -12.62 2.10
C ALA A 347 32.26 -12.60 0.66
N ARG A 348 32.96 -11.93 -0.26
CA ARG A 348 32.65 -11.88 -1.69
C ARG A 348 32.90 -13.24 -2.34
N LEU A 349 31.87 -13.90 -2.88
CA LEU A 349 32.02 -15.08 -3.73
C LEU A 349 32.39 -14.66 -5.16
N THR A 350 33.63 -14.87 -5.56
CA THR A 350 34.06 -14.75 -6.94
C THR A 350 33.75 -16.06 -7.67
N LYS A 351 33.11 -15.97 -8.85
CA LYS A 351 32.86 -17.10 -9.75
C LYS A 351 34.21 -17.76 -10.09
N GLY A 352 34.27 -19.08 -9.91
CA GLY A 352 35.44 -19.92 -10.09
C GLY A 352 36.17 -19.73 -11.43
N GLY A 353 37.42 -19.37 -11.30
CA GLY A 353 38.47 -19.55 -12.32
C GLY A 353 39.39 -20.65 -11.84
N LYS A 354 39.71 -21.55 -12.74
CA LYS A 354 40.59 -22.70 -12.55
C LYS A 354 41.90 -22.31 -11.91
N ALA A 355 42.33 -23.12 -10.96
CA ALA A 355 43.68 -23.12 -10.40
C ALA A 355 44.69 -23.59 -11.46
N ASP A 356 45.71 -22.78 -11.72
CA ASP A 356 47.02 -23.23 -12.19
C ASP A 356 48.09 -22.67 -11.19
N ALA A 357 48.75 -23.61 -10.58
CA ALA A 357 49.88 -23.39 -9.67
C ALA A 357 51.17 -23.26 -10.48
N LYS A 358 51.99 -22.24 -10.14
CA LYS A 358 53.49 -22.20 -10.16
C LYS A 358 53.85 -20.76 -9.83
N GLY A 359 54.50 -20.46 -8.75
CA GLY A 359 55.85 -20.73 -8.38
C GLY A 359 56.68 -19.44 -8.45
N GLU A 360 57.30 -19.11 -7.33
CA GLU A 360 58.53 -18.31 -7.17
C GLU A 360 58.44 -16.82 -6.79
N SER A 361 58.98 -16.65 -5.63
CA SER A 361 59.49 -15.51 -4.91
C SER A 361 60.32 -14.49 -5.70
N LYS A 362 60.21 -13.18 -5.35
CA LYS A 362 61.37 -12.34 -4.98
C LYS A 362 60.94 -11.00 -4.39
N GLU A 363 61.65 -10.64 -3.35
CA GLU A 363 61.68 -9.39 -2.63
C GLU A 363 62.01 -8.17 -3.51
N GLY A 364 61.55 -6.97 -3.12
CA GLY A 364 62.00 -5.72 -3.71
C GLY A 364 61.32 -4.50 -3.10
N SER A 365 62.02 -3.89 -2.13
CA SER A 365 61.80 -2.61 -1.46
C SER A 365 61.55 -1.41 -2.40
N GLY A 366 60.72 -0.46 -2.01
CA GLY A 366 60.74 0.86 -2.65
C GLY A 366 59.58 1.77 -2.20
N SER A 367 59.89 2.64 -1.29
CA SER A 367 59.12 3.78 -0.82
C SER A 367 58.74 4.76 -1.91
N ALA A 368 57.54 5.31 -1.89
CA ALA A 368 57.25 6.75 -2.08
C ALA A 368 55.75 7.06 -1.94
N ARG A 369 55.44 7.91 -0.99
CA ARG A 369 54.19 8.66 -0.93
C ARG A 369 54.23 9.82 -1.95
N PRO A 370 53.11 10.24 -2.53
CA PRO A 370 52.90 11.64 -2.82
C PRO A 370 51.73 12.25 -2.04
N ARG A 371 51.95 13.51 -1.77
CA ARG A 371 51.19 14.46 -0.96
C ARG A 371 49.80 14.82 -1.53
N ALA A 372 48.94 15.23 -0.59
CA ALA A 372 47.68 15.92 -0.79
C ALA A 372 47.83 17.15 -1.70
N GLY A 373 46.91 17.27 -2.70
CA GLY A 373 46.67 18.46 -3.50
C GLY A 373 45.36 19.09 -3.08
N GLU A 374 45.45 20.30 -2.52
CA GLU A 374 44.33 21.18 -2.20
C GLU A 374 43.63 21.66 -3.48
N TYR A 375 42.32 21.53 -3.52
CA TYR A 375 41.48 22.13 -4.58
C TYR A 375 41.00 23.51 -4.09
N ARG A 376 41.48 24.58 -4.78
CA ARG A 376 40.98 25.98 -4.68
C ARG A 376 39.95 26.23 -5.79
N PRO A 377 38.79 26.86 -5.49
CA PRO A 377 37.87 27.31 -6.53
C PRO A 377 38.33 28.66 -7.15
N PRO A 378 38.03 28.94 -8.43
CA PRO A 378 38.41 30.15 -9.09
C PRO A 378 37.51 31.33 -8.71
N GLN A 379 38.17 32.47 -8.37
CA GLN A 379 37.56 33.77 -8.17
C GLN A 379 37.36 34.47 -9.53
N GLY A 380 36.14 34.91 -9.82
CA GLY A 380 35.83 35.75 -10.96
C GLY A 380 35.99 37.23 -10.60
N LYS A 381 36.67 37.98 -11.46
CA LYS A 381 36.88 39.44 -11.41
C LYS A 381 35.64 40.24 -11.89
N PRO A 382 35.48 41.49 -11.41
CA PRO A 382 34.37 42.37 -11.76
C PRO A 382 34.71 43.35 -12.91
N GLY A 383 33.72 43.73 -13.66
CA GLY A 383 33.76 44.84 -14.61
C GLY A 383 32.46 44.85 -15.41
N SER A 384 31.81 45.89 -15.70
CA SER A 384 31.86 47.32 -15.59
C SER A 384 30.45 47.86 -15.90
N ARG A 385 30.16 48.99 -15.32
CA ARG A 385 28.95 49.81 -15.45
C ARG A 385 28.65 50.20 -16.91
N SER A 386 27.37 50.26 -17.29
CA SER A 386 26.86 51.42 -18.00
C SER A 386 25.38 51.65 -17.72
N ALA A 387 25.10 52.92 -17.49
CA ALA A 387 23.85 53.52 -17.06
C ALA A 387 22.99 53.97 -18.25
N ALA A 388 21.73 54.18 -17.98
CA ALA A 388 20.79 55.16 -18.50
C ALA A 388 19.48 54.49 -18.98
N LYS A 389 18.28 54.85 -18.68
CA LYS A 389 17.60 56.11 -18.36
C LYS A 389 16.15 55.76 -18.03
N THR A 390 15.57 56.28 -16.97
CA THR A 390 14.14 56.53 -16.80
C THR A 390 13.67 57.70 -17.67
N PRO A 391 12.39 57.84 -17.98
CA PRO A 391 11.56 58.87 -17.37
C PRO A 391 10.17 58.37 -16.94
N GLU A 392 9.74 58.69 -15.72
CA GLU A 392 8.85 59.76 -15.25
C GLU A 392 7.46 59.82 -15.91
N GLY A 393 6.44 59.77 -15.03
CA GLY A 393 5.06 60.16 -15.31
C GLY A 393 4.08 59.69 -14.26
N ARG A 394 3.99 60.40 -13.14
CA ARG A 394 2.85 60.48 -12.18
C ARG A 394 1.82 61.47 -12.73
N PRO A 395 0.61 61.77 -12.11
CA PRO A 395 0.00 61.27 -10.86
C PRO A 395 -1.54 61.15 -10.88
N VAL A 396 -2.09 60.57 -9.75
CA VAL A 396 -3.19 61.05 -8.88
C VAL A 396 -4.64 60.97 -9.39
N GLU A 397 -5.57 60.38 -8.66
CA GLU A 397 -6.45 60.81 -7.57
C GLU A 397 -7.38 59.64 -7.19
N ARG A 398 -7.51 59.30 -6.01
CA ARG A 398 -8.23 59.50 -4.75
C ARG A 398 -9.72 59.81 -4.87
N ALA A 399 -10.43 59.12 -3.94
CA ALA A 399 -11.71 59.40 -3.29
C ALA A 399 -12.90 58.61 -3.88
N GLY A 400 -13.80 58.00 -3.11
CA GLY A 400 -14.17 58.08 -1.73
C GLY A 400 -15.39 57.16 -1.54
N ALA A 401 -15.51 56.57 -0.38
CA ALA A 401 -16.78 56.14 0.15
C ALA A 401 -17.54 57.35 0.72
N PRO A 402 -18.83 57.35 0.94
CA PRO A 402 -19.46 56.58 2.05
C PRO A 402 -20.94 56.21 1.93
N ALA A 403 -21.30 55.24 2.75
CA ALA A 403 -22.41 55.16 3.73
C ALA A 403 -23.89 55.40 3.34
N LYS A 404 -24.69 54.38 3.78
CA LYS A 404 -25.90 54.41 4.62
C LYS A 404 -27.20 55.02 4.11
N ARG A 405 -28.22 54.21 4.26
CA ARG A 405 -29.58 54.35 4.89
C ARG A 405 -30.63 53.67 3.99
N ALA A 406 -31.37 52.70 4.49
CA ALA A 406 -32.41 52.64 5.53
C ALA A 406 -33.82 53.12 5.01
N GLY A 407 -34.76 52.28 5.22
CA GLY A 407 -36.21 52.59 5.23
C GLY A 407 -36.93 52.06 3.99
N GLY A 408 -37.95 51.36 4.07
CA GLY A 408 -39.03 51.13 4.99
C GLY A 408 -40.16 50.59 4.21
N ALA A 409 -40.76 49.59 4.77
CA ALA A 409 -42.15 49.41 5.10
C ALA A 409 -43.23 49.45 3.96
N ASP A 410 -43.98 48.44 4.09
CA ASP A 410 -45.44 48.36 4.11
C ASP A 410 -46.24 47.89 2.89
N LYS A 411 -46.90 46.85 3.21
CA LYS A 411 -48.35 46.52 3.19
C LYS A 411 -48.94 45.74 1.99
N VAL A 412 -49.44 44.60 2.37
CA VAL A 412 -50.86 44.20 2.46
C VAL A 412 -51.61 43.86 1.15
N GLY A 413 -52.24 42.72 1.20
CA GLY A 413 -53.45 42.36 0.46
C GLY A 413 -53.35 41.00 -0.25
N ALA A 414 -53.79 39.97 0.35
CA ALA A 414 -55.11 39.41 0.64
C ALA A 414 -55.71 38.62 -0.52
N ARG A 415 -55.91 37.31 -0.20
CA ARG A 415 -57.05 36.43 -0.52
C ARG A 415 -57.44 36.25 -2.01
N SER A 416 -57.67 35.02 -2.46
CA SER A 416 -58.78 34.08 -2.27
C SER A 416 -58.52 32.88 -3.16
N ASP A 417 -58.63 31.69 -2.71
CA ASP A 417 -59.78 30.81 -2.55
C ASP A 417 -60.21 30.05 -3.82
N ALA A 418 -60.36 28.78 -3.60
CA ALA A 418 -61.33 27.82 -4.16
C ALA A 418 -60.99 27.22 -5.55
N THR A 419 -61.01 25.97 -5.84
CA THR A 419 -61.86 24.84 -5.43
C THR A 419 -61.41 23.58 -6.22
N ARG A 420 -61.41 22.48 -5.55
CA ARG A 420 -61.57 21.12 -6.12
C ARG A 420 -62.97 20.96 -6.73
N PRO A 421 -63.27 20.02 -7.67
CA PRO A 421 -63.51 18.65 -7.24
C PRO A 421 -63.27 17.49 -8.26
N THR A 422 -63.16 16.32 -7.67
CA THR A 422 -63.73 14.98 -7.95
C THR A 422 -63.58 14.28 -9.31
N GLY A 423 -63.07 13.01 -9.21
CA GLY A 423 -63.09 11.95 -10.22
C GLY A 423 -64.49 11.35 -10.41
N PRO A 424 -64.76 10.09 -10.78
CA PRO A 424 -63.96 8.97 -11.24
C PRO A 424 -64.50 8.24 -12.47
N ARG A 425 -63.91 7.22 -13.04
CA ARG A 425 -64.47 5.95 -13.51
C ARG A 425 -63.57 5.15 -14.47
N GLY A 426 -63.43 3.89 -14.13
CA GLY A 426 -62.79 2.82 -14.85
C GLY A 426 -63.74 2.17 -15.90
N PRO A 427 -63.72 0.83 -16.15
CA PRO A 427 -62.71 0.14 -17.00
C PRO A 427 -63.46 -0.58 -18.21
N LYS A 428 -62.72 -1.09 -19.24
CA LYS A 428 -63.16 -2.21 -20.12
C LYS A 428 -61.96 -2.88 -20.79
N ARG A 429 -61.69 -4.11 -20.43
CA ARG A 429 -61.86 -5.44 -21.06
C ARG A 429 -61.49 -5.54 -22.55
N GLY A 430 -60.56 -6.51 -22.79
CA GLY A 430 -60.07 -7.08 -24.02
C GLY A 430 -61.19 -7.68 -24.96
N PRO A 431 -60.86 -8.62 -25.89
CA PRO A 431 -59.89 -9.69 -25.92
C PRO A 431 -59.30 -10.00 -27.33
N GLY A 432 -58.43 -11.03 -27.42
CA GLY A 432 -58.41 -11.98 -28.52
C GLY A 432 -57.11 -12.21 -29.24
N ARG A 433 -56.62 -13.40 -29.06
CA ARG A 433 -55.65 -14.12 -29.88
C ARG A 433 -56.20 -14.51 -31.26
N PRO A 434 -55.44 -15.00 -32.22
CA PRO A 434 -54.66 -16.23 -32.10
C PRO A 434 -53.13 -16.11 -32.13
#